data_8d241ccec0a4c66bbe82a2346d048f39
#
_entry.id   8d241ccec0a4c66bbe82a2346d048f39
#
_cell.length_a   1.000
_cell.length_b   1.000
_cell.length_c   1.000
_cell.angle_alpha   90.00
_cell.angle_beta   90.00
_cell.angle_gamma   90.00
#
_symmetry.space_group_name_H-M   'P 1'
#
loop_
_entity.id
_entity.type
_entity.pdbx_description
1 polymer ?
#
loop_
_entity_poly.entity_id
_entity_poly.type
_entity_poly.pdbx_seq_one_letter_code
_entity_poly.pdbx_strand_id
1 'polypeptide(L)'
;MGTLSNKIKLYCEANSKTPNFGDGGNVSIRNNSDGNGDVIVSWSVSGLAKPTTDQLNSYEAQADKDEKNYEIRKTRKTAYGDIGDQLDLLYKDIVANKLDTTGEWAKKIKAVKDANAKE
;
A
#
# COMPACT_ATOMS: atom_id res chain seq x y z
N MET A 1 6.80 -5.14 -9.21
CA MET A 1 6.16 -6.42 -9.55
C MET A 1 5.18 -6.79 -8.44
N GLY A 2 3.93 -7.09 -8.79
CA GLY A 2 2.89 -7.38 -7.79
C GLY A 2 3.13 -8.71 -7.07
N THR A 3 2.97 -8.72 -5.73
CA THR A 3 3.06 -9.96 -4.96
C THR A 3 1.81 -10.81 -5.12
N LEU A 4 1.94 -12.13 -4.89
CA LEU A 4 0.80 -13.04 -4.96
C LEU A 4 -0.28 -12.65 -3.94
N SER A 5 0.11 -12.30 -2.72
CA SER A 5 -0.84 -11.89 -1.69
C SER A 5 -1.68 -10.67 -2.09
N ASN A 6 -1.07 -9.67 -2.71
CA ASN A 6 -1.79 -8.49 -3.18
C ASN A 6 -2.71 -8.80 -4.36
N LYS A 7 -2.29 -9.65 -5.28
CA LYS A 7 -3.15 -10.09 -6.38
C LYS A 7 -4.37 -10.85 -5.87
N ILE A 8 -4.19 -11.74 -4.89
CA ILE A 8 -5.28 -12.47 -4.25
C ILE A 8 -6.23 -11.49 -3.55
N LYS A 9 -5.69 -10.52 -2.84
CA LYS A 9 -6.49 -9.48 -2.17
C LYS A 9 -7.37 -8.73 -3.18
N LEU A 10 -6.80 -8.29 -4.29
CA LEU A 10 -7.54 -7.59 -5.34
C LEU A 10 -8.61 -8.47 -5.97
N TYR A 11 -8.29 -9.73 -6.23
CA TYR A 11 -9.26 -10.71 -6.76
C TYR A 11 -10.44 -10.89 -5.79
N CYS A 12 -10.16 -11.05 -4.51
CA CYS A 12 -11.21 -11.19 -3.49
C CYS A 12 -12.06 -9.92 -3.37
N GLU A 13 -11.43 -8.76 -3.33
CA GLU A 13 -12.14 -7.47 -3.24
C GLU A 13 -13.06 -7.25 -4.43
N ALA A 14 -12.61 -7.59 -5.64
CA ALA A 14 -13.43 -7.48 -6.86
C ALA A 14 -14.67 -8.38 -6.82
N ASN A 15 -14.66 -9.42 -5.98
CA ASN A 15 -15.76 -10.35 -5.78
C ASN A 15 -16.45 -10.17 -4.42
N SER A 16 -16.23 -9.05 -3.77
CA SER A 16 -16.80 -8.69 -2.46
C SER A 16 -16.45 -9.68 -1.35
N LYS A 17 -15.23 -10.21 -1.39
CA LYS A 17 -14.67 -11.14 -0.39
C LYS A 17 -13.42 -10.57 0.24
N THR A 18 -13.06 -11.10 1.41
CA THR A 18 -11.83 -10.71 2.12
C THR A 18 -11.01 -11.97 2.38
N PRO A 19 -9.74 -12.02 1.92
CA PRO A 19 -8.88 -13.15 2.21
C PRO A 19 -8.34 -13.05 3.64
N ASN A 20 -8.16 -14.19 4.29
CA ASN A 20 -7.51 -14.30 5.59
C ASN A 20 -6.34 -15.26 5.46
N PHE A 21 -5.12 -14.71 5.54
CA PHE A 21 -3.88 -15.47 5.40
C PHE A 21 -3.33 -15.99 6.74
N GLY A 22 -3.97 -15.66 7.85
CA GLY A 22 -3.53 -16.06 9.17
C GLY A 22 -3.81 -17.53 9.50
N ASP A 23 -3.39 -17.97 10.67
CA ASP A 23 -3.66 -19.32 11.16
C ASP A 23 -5.17 -19.54 11.24
N GLY A 24 -5.60 -20.68 10.67
CA GLY A 24 -7.04 -20.97 10.58
C GLY A 24 -7.78 -20.12 9.54
N GLY A 25 -7.07 -19.36 8.72
CA GLY A 25 -7.66 -18.54 7.66
C GLY A 25 -8.13 -19.34 6.45
N ASN A 26 -8.66 -18.63 5.46
CA ASN A 26 -9.27 -19.24 4.26
C ASN A 26 -8.34 -19.26 3.05
N VAL A 27 -7.14 -18.71 3.15
CA VAL A 27 -6.13 -18.73 2.08
C VAL A 27 -4.76 -19.00 2.71
N SER A 28 -4.02 -19.93 2.11
CA SER A 28 -2.64 -20.18 2.52
C SER A 28 -1.75 -20.15 1.29
N ILE A 29 -0.64 -19.43 1.40
CA ILE A 29 0.38 -19.34 0.34
C ILE A 29 1.73 -19.79 0.90
N ARG A 30 2.60 -20.29 0.03
CA ARG A 30 3.93 -20.74 0.40
C ARG A 30 4.90 -20.53 -0.74
N ASN A 31 6.14 -20.23 -0.40
CA ASN A 31 7.26 -20.26 -1.32
C ASN A 31 8.06 -21.53 -1.06
N ASN A 32 8.18 -22.39 -2.06
CA ASN A 32 8.88 -23.66 -1.95
C ASN A 32 10.39 -23.54 -2.20
N SER A 33 10.90 -22.35 -2.45
CA SER A 33 12.31 -22.08 -2.76
C SER A 33 12.80 -22.86 -3.99
N ASP A 34 11.89 -23.06 -4.95
CA ASP A 34 12.17 -23.81 -6.18
C ASP A 34 12.28 -22.94 -7.42
N GLY A 35 12.32 -21.61 -7.24
CA GLY A 35 12.39 -20.64 -8.34
C GLY A 35 11.03 -20.27 -8.94
N ASN A 36 9.94 -20.89 -8.51
CA ASN A 36 8.59 -20.62 -9.03
C ASN A 36 7.83 -19.55 -8.23
N GLY A 37 8.47 -18.98 -7.20
CA GLY A 37 7.87 -17.95 -6.36
C GLY A 37 6.78 -18.51 -5.42
N ASP A 38 5.88 -17.64 -5.00
CA ASP A 38 4.80 -18.00 -4.09
C ASP A 38 3.70 -18.76 -4.82
N VAL A 39 3.11 -19.75 -4.14
CA VAL A 39 2.01 -20.55 -4.66
C VAL A 39 0.88 -20.64 -3.63
N ILE A 40 -0.36 -20.78 -4.11
CA ILE A 40 -1.51 -21.02 -3.24
C ILE A 40 -1.52 -22.51 -2.87
N VAL A 41 -1.42 -22.81 -1.57
CA VAL A 41 -1.45 -24.20 -1.06
C VAL A 41 -2.82 -24.60 -0.55
N SER A 42 -3.67 -23.66 -0.12
CA SER A 42 -5.04 -23.95 0.24
C SER A 42 -5.95 -22.77 -0.05
N TRP A 43 -7.19 -23.06 -0.39
CA TRP A 43 -8.22 -22.06 -0.71
C TRP A 43 -9.56 -22.52 -0.17
N SER A 44 -10.17 -21.73 0.70
CA SER A 44 -11.50 -22.02 1.26
C SER A 44 -12.34 -20.76 1.42
N VAL A 45 -12.18 -19.80 0.51
CA VAL A 45 -13.02 -18.60 0.49
C VAL A 45 -14.43 -18.98 0.07
N SER A 46 -15.39 -18.74 0.96
CA SER A 46 -16.78 -19.13 0.73
C SER A 46 -17.37 -18.38 -0.46
N GLY A 47 -17.98 -19.14 -1.38
CA GLY A 47 -18.65 -18.55 -2.55
C GLY A 47 -17.73 -17.98 -3.62
N LEU A 48 -16.44 -18.25 -3.55
CA LEU A 48 -15.47 -17.78 -4.55
C LEU A 48 -14.46 -18.88 -4.87
N ALA A 49 -14.34 -19.23 -6.15
CA ALA A 49 -13.39 -20.25 -6.60
C ALA A 49 -11.94 -19.74 -6.50
N LYS A 50 -11.00 -20.66 -6.30
CA LYS A 50 -9.57 -20.37 -6.36
C LYS A 50 -9.24 -19.70 -7.69
N PRO A 51 -8.53 -18.56 -7.68
CA PRO A 51 -8.20 -17.87 -8.92
C PRO A 51 -7.25 -18.68 -9.79
N THR A 52 -7.43 -18.55 -11.10
CA THR A 52 -6.47 -19.08 -12.08
C THR A 52 -5.27 -18.15 -12.20
N THR A 53 -4.19 -18.64 -12.81
CA THR A 53 -3.01 -17.82 -13.10
C THR A 53 -3.37 -16.58 -13.94
N ASP A 54 -4.24 -16.77 -14.95
CA ASP A 54 -4.66 -15.65 -15.80
C ASP A 54 -5.47 -14.61 -15.03
N GLN A 55 -6.35 -15.04 -14.13
CA GLN A 55 -7.10 -14.13 -13.27
C GLN A 55 -6.16 -13.33 -12.36
N LEU A 56 -5.18 -13.98 -11.75
CA LEU A 56 -4.18 -13.30 -10.93
C LEU A 56 -3.34 -12.32 -11.75
N ASN A 57 -2.93 -12.71 -12.94
CA ASN A 57 -2.13 -11.86 -13.84
C ASN A 57 -2.88 -10.60 -14.26
N SER A 58 -4.21 -10.64 -14.31
CA SER A 58 -5.02 -9.46 -14.62
C SER A 58 -4.90 -8.36 -13.56
N TYR A 59 -4.46 -8.70 -12.35
CA TYR A 59 -4.26 -7.74 -11.25
C TYR A 59 -2.80 -7.32 -11.06
N GLU A 60 -1.86 -7.81 -11.90
CA GLU A 60 -0.43 -7.54 -11.76
C GLU A 60 -0.12 -6.04 -11.75
N ALA A 61 -0.66 -5.29 -12.71
CA ALA A 61 -0.40 -3.87 -12.82
C ALA A 61 -0.92 -3.08 -11.60
N GLN A 62 -2.12 -3.42 -11.13
CA GLN A 62 -2.70 -2.73 -9.97
C GLN A 62 -1.96 -3.11 -8.69
N ALA A 63 -1.61 -4.37 -8.50
CA ALA A 63 -0.83 -4.83 -7.35
C ALA A 63 0.53 -4.15 -7.29
N ASP A 64 1.22 -4.06 -8.42
CA ASP A 64 2.51 -3.37 -8.53
C ASP A 64 2.39 -1.89 -8.15
N LYS A 65 1.36 -1.22 -8.66
CA LYS A 65 1.08 0.18 -8.34
C LYS A 65 0.78 0.37 -6.85
N ASP A 66 -0.04 -0.50 -6.27
CA ASP A 66 -0.40 -0.43 -4.85
C ASP A 66 0.84 -0.62 -3.95
N GLU A 67 1.72 -1.55 -4.31
CA GLU A 67 2.98 -1.79 -3.60
C GLU A 67 3.92 -0.59 -3.68
N LYS A 68 4.07 -0.01 -4.87
CA LYS A 68 4.87 1.21 -5.05
C LYS A 68 4.32 2.38 -4.25
N ASN A 69 3.01 2.57 -4.26
CA ASN A 69 2.36 3.63 -3.48
C ASN A 69 2.50 3.39 -1.97
N TYR A 70 2.49 2.14 -1.52
CA TYR A 70 2.76 1.81 -0.12
C TYR A 70 4.17 2.25 0.30
N GLU A 71 5.18 1.91 -0.52
CA GLU A 71 6.56 2.33 -0.27
C GLU A 71 6.71 3.86 -0.31
N ILE A 72 6.04 4.52 -1.24
CA ILE A 72 6.03 5.99 -1.33
C ILE A 72 5.44 6.60 -0.05
N ARG A 73 4.34 6.05 0.47
CA ARG A 73 3.76 6.53 1.74
C ARG A 73 4.73 6.38 2.91
N LYS A 74 5.46 5.27 2.96
CA LYS A 74 6.50 5.05 4.00
C LYS A 74 7.60 6.07 3.88
N THR A 75 8.11 6.31 2.68
CA THR A 75 9.15 7.30 2.41
C THR A 75 8.68 8.70 2.80
N ARG A 76 7.45 9.06 2.45
CA ARG A 76 6.86 10.35 2.83
C ARG A 76 6.76 10.49 4.35
N LYS A 77 6.30 9.45 5.04
CA LYS A 77 6.17 9.47 6.49
C LYS A 77 7.51 9.78 7.17
N THR A 78 8.58 9.14 6.72
CA THR A 78 9.94 9.38 7.21
C THR A 78 10.39 10.81 6.88
N ALA A 79 10.15 11.27 5.67
CA ALA A 79 10.57 12.61 5.22
C ALA A 79 9.80 13.74 5.88
N TYR A 80 8.54 13.53 6.29
CA TYR A 80 7.79 14.52 7.05
C TYR A 80 8.41 14.80 8.42
N GLY A 81 9.08 13.79 8.99
CA GLY A 81 9.73 13.89 10.29
C GLY A 81 8.79 13.74 11.47
N ASP A 82 9.29 14.10 12.64
CA ASP A 82 8.56 14.01 13.91
C ASP A 82 7.30 14.88 13.88
N ILE A 83 6.20 14.37 14.42
CA ILE A 83 4.93 15.11 14.49
C ILE A 83 5.07 16.38 15.37
N GLY A 84 5.88 16.33 16.42
CA GLY A 84 6.15 17.49 17.25
C GLY A 84 6.81 18.62 16.49
N ASP A 85 7.80 18.29 15.65
CA ASP A 85 8.47 19.29 14.79
C ASP A 85 7.51 19.85 13.74
N GLN A 86 6.63 19.03 13.20
CA GLN A 86 5.61 19.48 12.25
C GLN A 86 4.62 20.44 12.89
N LEU A 87 4.19 20.14 14.13
CA LEU A 87 3.28 21.02 14.87
C LEU A 87 3.95 22.34 15.24
N ASP A 88 5.26 22.33 15.52
CA ASP A 88 6.02 23.55 15.78
C ASP A 88 6.08 24.46 14.52
N LEU A 89 6.31 23.87 13.36
CA LEU A 89 6.25 24.62 12.09
C LEU A 89 4.86 25.19 11.84
N LEU A 90 3.81 24.41 12.08
CA LEU A 90 2.43 24.87 11.95
C LEU A 90 2.13 26.03 12.90
N TYR A 91 2.59 25.94 14.15
CA TYR A 91 2.46 27.00 15.13
C TYR A 91 3.14 28.29 14.67
N LYS A 92 4.36 28.19 14.13
CA LYS A 92 5.08 29.35 13.58
C LYS A 92 4.31 29.99 12.43
N ASP A 93 3.69 29.18 11.57
CA ASP A 93 2.86 29.71 10.47
C ASP A 93 1.62 30.42 10.99
N ILE A 94 1.00 29.92 12.06
CA ILE A 94 -0.15 30.57 12.70
C ILE A 94 0.27 31.94 13.25
N VAL A 95 1.38 32.01 13.96
CA VAL A 95 1.92 33.27 14.53
C VAL A 95 2.24 34.27 13.42
N ALA A 96 2.79 33.80 12.31
CA ALA A 96 3.13 34.63 11.15
C ALA A 96 1.92 34.98 10.25
N ASN A 97 0.73 34.48 10.59
CA ASN A 97 -0.50 34.63 9.78
C ASN A 97 -0.35 34.05 8.37
N LYS A 98 0.30 32.87 8.26
CA LYS A 98 0.59 32.19 6.99
C LYS A 98 0.03 30.77 6.97
N LEU A 99 -1.21 30.58 7.43
CA LEU A 99 -1.93 29.30 7.35
C LEU A 99 -2.48 29.08 5.95
N ASP A 100 -1.60 29.08 4.97
CA ASP A 100 -1.90 28.85 3.56
C ASP A 100 -0.68 28.21 2.87
N THR A 101 -0.67 28.19 1.55
CA THR A 101 0.43 27.59 0.76
C THR A 101 1.75 28.37 0.87
N THR A 102 1.77 29.55 1.46
CA THR A 102 2.98 30.35 1.65
C THR A 102 3.70 30.05 2.97
N GLY A 103 3.07 29.30 3.88
CA GLY A 103 3.66 28.92 5.17
C GLY A 103 4.75 27.88 5.02
N GLU A 104 5.66 27.82 5.99
CA GLU A 104 6.79 26.88 5.97
C GLU A 104 6.35 25.44 6.10
N TRP A 105 5.34 25.15 6.92
CA TRP A 105 4.79 23.80 7.05
C TRP A 105 4.20 23.30 5.73
N ALA A 106 3.38 24.12 5.07
CA ALA A 106 2.78 23.77 3.78
C ALA A 106 3.84 23.54 2.69
N LYS A 107 4.88 24.37 2.65
CA LYS A 107 5.99 24.24 1.71
C LYS A 107 6.75 22.94 1.95
N LYS A 108 7.01 22.58 3.21
CA LYS A 108 7.69 21.33 3.57
C LYS A 108 6.88 20.12 3.13
N ILE A 109 5.59 20.10 3.41
CA ILE A 109 4.70 19.01 3.02
C ILE A 109 4.66 18.85 1.48
N LYS A 110 4.53 19.97 0.77
CA LYS A 110 4.52 19.98 -0.69
C LYS A 110 5.83 19.43 -1.27
N ALA A 111 6.97 19.86 -0.74
CA ALA A 111 8.28 19.38 -1.22
C ALA A 111 8.42 17.87 -1.05
N VAL A 112 7.98 17.31 0.07
CA VAL A 112 8.00 15.85 0.31
C VAL A 112 7.09 15.12 -0.69
N LYS A 113 5.90 15.63 -0.94
CA LYS A 113 4.95 15.03 -1.89
C LYS A 113 5.46 15.10 -3.33
N ASP A 114 6.07 16.21 -3.72
CA ASP A 114 6.60 16.38 -5.08
C ASP A 114 7.82 15.47 -5.32
N ALA A 115 8.67 15.30 -4.30
CA ALA A 115 9.82 14.39 -4.38
C ALA A 115 9.42 12.91 -4.37
N ASN A 116 8.23 12.57 -3.89
CA ASN A 116 7.73 11.20 -3.71
C ASN A 116 6.31 11.08 -4.28
N ALA A 117 6.16 11.39 -5.57
CA ALA A 117 4.85 11.34 -6.24
C ALA A 117 4.32 9.92 -6.34
N LYS A 118 3.04 9.73 -6.05
CA LYS A 118 2.36 8.44 -6.23
C LYS A 118 2.02 8.21 -7.70
N GLU A 119 1.97 6.94 -8.06
CA GLU A 119 1.49 6.50 -9.38
C GLU A 119 -0.04 6.39 -9.41
#